data_2b252950a82e46a5c6356fdd49adbccb
#
_entry.id   2b252950a82e46a5c6356fdd49adbccb
#
_cell.length_a   1.000
_cell.length_b   1.000
_cell.length_c   1.000
_cell.angle_alpha   90.00
_cell.angle_beta   90.00
_cell.angle_gamma   90.00
#
_symmetry.space_group_name_H-M   'P 1'
#
loop_
_entity.id
_entity.type
_entity.pdbx_description
1 polymer ?
#
loop_
_entity_poly.entity_id
_entity_poly.type
_entity_poly.pdbx_seq_one_letter_code
_entity_poly.pdbx_strand_id
1 'polypeptide(L)'
;MERLDKVLAATGRWSRREVKLLVKQGQVRVNGVAASSAEEKLDPETAAVTVGGQAVVLQKHTYIMLHKPAGVLSATEDNRQKTVLELLPPELRRRGLSPVGRLDKDTEGLLLLTDDGELAHRLLSPKYHVDKRYYAEVDGLLGPADADAFAKGMTLDDGLVCLPAGLELCGSGACIVTLQEGKFHQVKRMLAFRGAPVRYLKRLAMGPLTLDPSLETGAFRDLTAAEVSALRKTAGL
;
A
#
# COMPACT_ATOMS: atom_id res chain seq x y z
N MET A 1 -2.48 14.10 20.62
CA MET A 1 -3.55 13.75 21.59
C MET A 1 -4.80 13.33 20.84
N GLU A 2 -5.24 12.08 21.00
CA GLU A 2 -6.42 11.49 20.37
C GLU A 2 -7.38 10.92 21.42
N ARG A 3 -8.68 10.76 21.06
CA ARG A 3 -9.67 10.18 21.96
C ARG A 3 -9.41 8.69 22.15
N LEU A 4 -9.53 8.20 23.39
CA LEU A 4 -9.35 6.81 23.77
C LEU A 4 -10.24 5.86 22.95
N ASP A 5 -11.53 6.20 22.74
CA ASP A 5 -12.45 5.38 21.93
C ASP A 5 -12.00 5.27 20.46
N LYS A 6 -11.43 6.35 19.90
CA LYS A 6 -10.90 6.36 18.54
C LYS A 6 -9.65 5.47 18.44
N VAL A 7 -8.71 5.64 19.37
CA VAL A 7 -7.43 4.92 19.39
C VAL A 7 -7.64 3.43 19.57
N LEU A 8 -8.49 3.02 20.53
CA LEU A 8 -8.79 1.60 20.74
C LEU A 8 -9.58 0.98 19.58
N ALA A 9 -10.52 1.72 18.99
CA ALA A 9 -11.23 1.23 17.80
C ALA A 9 -10.31 1.07 16.59
N ALA A 10 -9.29 1.92 16.46
CA ALA A 10 -8.26 1.80 15.41
C ALA A 10 -7.43 0.51 15.52
N THR A 11 -7.41 -0.17 16.67
CA THR A 11 -6.79 -1.50 16.79
C THR A 11 -7.56 -2.61 16.05
N GLY A 12 -8.79 -2.35 15.61
CA GLY A 12 -9.69 -3.32 14.98
C GLY A 12 -10.32 -4.33 15.94
N ARG A 13 -9.91 -4.36 17.23
CA ARG A 13 -10.42 -5.30 18.24
C ARG A 13 -11.82 -4.95 18.72
N TRP A 14 -12.14 -3.66 18.80
CA TRP A 14 -13.40 -3.16 19.34
C TRP A 14 -13.96 -2.03 18.48
N SER A 15 -15.28 -1.93 18.40
CA SER A 15 -15.96 -0.74 17.92
C SER A 15 -15.92 0.37 18.99
N ARG A 16 -16.12 1.62 18.60
CA ARG A 16 -16.24 2.73 19.58
C ARG A 16 -17.33 2.51 20.62
N ARG A 17 -18.42 1.81 20.24
CA ARG A 17 -19.52 1.47 21.16
C ARG A 17 -19.05 0.44 22.20
N GLU A 18 -18.30 -0.57 21.79
CA GLU A 18 -17.73 -1.57 22.70
C GLU A 18 -16.72 -0.94 23.65
N VAL A 19 -15.85 -0.04 23.14
CA VAL A 19 -14.89 0.71 24.00
C VAL A 19 -15.62 1.50 25.09
N LYS A 20 -16.73 2.17 24.76
CA LYS A 20 -17.54 2.90 25.76
C LYS A 20 -18.08 1.96 26.85
N LEU A 21 -18.47 0.74 26.49
CA LEU A 21 -18.92 -0.27 27.47
C LEU A 21 -17.77 -0.76 28.35
N LEU A 22 -16.60 -1.05 27.75
CA LEU A 22 -15.42 -1.49 28.50
C LEU A 22 -14.92 -0.44 29.49
N VAL A 23 -14.94 0.85 29.10
CA VAL A 23 -14.62 1.96 30.02
C VAL A 23 -15.65 2.03 31.16
N LYS A 24 -16.95 1.96 30.85
CA LYS A 24 -18.01 1.96 31.87
C LYS A 24 -17.90 0.78 32.86
N GLN A 25 -17.38 -0.35 32.40
CA GLN A 25 -17.13 -1.55 33.22
C GLN A 25 -15.80 -1.49 34.00
N GLY A 26 -15.01 -0.41 33.87
CA GLY A 26 -13.72 -0.25 34.53
C GLY A 26 -12.62 -1.15 33.99
N GLN A 27 -12.81 -1.73 32.80
CA GLN A 27 -11.86 -2.69 32.19
C GLN A 27 -10.72 -2.00 31.44
N VAL A 28 -10.79 -0.69 31.19
CA VAL A 28 -9.75 0.07 30.45
C VAL A 28 -8.92 0.88 31.44
N ARG A 29 -7.59 0.75 31.34
CA ARG A 29 -6.64 1.58 32.09
C ARG A 29 -5.70 2.31 31.13
N VAL A 30 -5.41 3.57 31.42
CA VAL A 30 -4.43 4.41 30.73
C VAL A 30 -3.34 4.76 31.72
N ASN A 31 -2.08 4.41 31.41
CA ASN A 31 -0.92 4.61 32.29
C ASN A 31 -1.15 4.04 33.72
N GLY A 32 -1.82 2.89 33.82
CA GLY A 32 -2.14 2.23 35.08
C GLY A 32 -3.38 2.74 35.80
N VAL A 33 -3.95 3.89 35.39
CA VAL A 33 -5.15 4.50 36.01
C VAL A 33 -6.40 4.09 35.21
N ALA A 34 -7.51 3.78 35.90
CA ALA A 34 -8.76 3.46 35.23
C ALA A 34 -9.24 4.67 34.40
N ALA A 35 -9.60 4.42 33.15
CA ALA A 35 -10.08 5.47 32.25
C ALA A 35 -11.40 6.06 32.77
N SER A 36 -11.48 7.37 32.91
CA SER A 36 -12.66 8.09 33.40
C SER A 36 -13.76 8.22 32.36
N SER A 37 -13.37 8.28 31.08
CA SER A 37 -14.26 8.41 29.93
C SER A 37 -13.63 7.82 28.69
N ALA A 38 -14.45 7.25 27.81
CA ALA A 38 -14.01 6.83 26.46
C ALA A 38 -13.60 8.01 25.58
N GLU A 39 -13.92 9.23 25.99
CA GLU A 39 -13.61 10.47 25.25
C GLU A 39 -12.35 11.16 25.77
N GLU A 40 -11.73 10.64 26.85
CA GLU A 40 -10.48 11.22 27.35
C GLU A 40 -9.41 11.17 26.26
N LYS A 41 -8.55 12.19 26.26
CA LYS A 41 -7.50 12.35 25.25
C LYS A 41 -6.19 11.81 25.77
N LEU A 42 -5.55 10.98 24.97
CA LEU A 42 -4.22 10.42 25.20
C LEU A 42 -3.32 10.62 24.00
N ASP A 43 -2.03 10.48 24.21
CA ASP A 43 -1.06 10.37 23.14
C ASP A 43 -0.82 8.89 22.84
N PRO A 44 -1.20 8.39 21.64
CA PRO A 44 -1.03 6.96 21.31
C PRO A 44 0.44 6.51 21.26
N GLU A 45 1.39 7.44 21.10
CA GLU A 45 2.82 7.13 21.01
C GLU A 45 3.45 6.88 22.39
N THR A 46 2.90 7.46 23.44
CA THR A 46 3.48 7.42 24.80
C THR A 46 2.58 6.73 25.83
N ALA A 47 1.27 6.63 25.57
CA ALA A 47 0.34 6.07 26.54
C ALA A 47 0.37 4.53 26.59
N ALA A 48 0.55 3.97 27.77
CA ALA A 48 0.35 2.55 28.04
C ALA A 48 -1.12 2.26 28.33
N VAL A 49 -1.80 1.52 27.44
CA VAL A 49 -3.21 1.17 27.62
C VAL A 49 -3.36 -0.33 27.84
N THR A 50 -4.21 -0.69 28.82
CA THR A 50 -4.62 -2.08 29.04
C THR A 50 -6.14 -2.21 28.97
N VAL A 51 -6.63 -3.33 28.45
CA VAL A 51 -8.05 -3.69 28.41
C VAL A 51 -8.21 -5.11 28.98
N GLY A 52 -9.03 -5.25 30.02
CA GLY A 52 -9.18 -6.53 30.71
C GLY A 52 -7.86 -7.04 31.32
N GLY A 53 -6.94 -6.13 31.69
CA GLY A 53 -5.61 -6.47 32.23
C GLY A 53 -4.56 -6.80 31.15
N GLN A 54 -4.94 -6.89 29.88
CA GLN A 54 -4.00 -7.15 28.77
C GLN A 54 -3.52 -5.85 28.14
N ALA A 55 -2.21 -5.73 27.89
CA ALA A 55 -1.63 -4.59 27.19
C ALA A 55 -2.13 -4.49 25.74
N VAL A 56 -2.47 -3.29 25.33
CA VAL A 56 -2.90 -2.97 23.96
C VAL A 56 -1.85 -2.12 23.30
N VAL A 57 -1.27 -2.62 22.21
CA VAL A 57 -0.34 -1.83 21.40
C VAL A 57 -1.18 -0.82 20.60
N LEU A 58 -0.93 0.45 20.87
CA LEU A 58 -1.57 1.55 20.17
C LEU A 58 -0.73 1.93 18.97
N GLN A 59 -1.21 1.62 17.77
CA GLN A 59 -0.61 2.10 16.52
C GLN A 59 -1.49 3.22 15.97
N LYS A 60 -0.88 4.36 15.66
CA LYS A 60 -1.58 5.51 15.07
C LYS A 60 -2.15 5.14 13.70
N HIS A 61 -1.35 4.43 12.93
CA HIS A 61 -1.69 3.97 11.58
C HIS A 61 -1.28 2.52 11.37
N THR A 62 -1.97 1.87 10.44
CA THR A 62 -1.67 0.51 9.99
C THR A 62 -1.01 0.56 8.62
N TYR A 63 0.03 -0.22 8.44
CA TYR A 63 0.76 -0.32 7.17
C TYR A 63 0.94 -1.80 6.82
N ILE A 64 0.35 -2.23 5.71
CA ILE A 64 0.34 -3.63 5.29
C ILE A 64 0.98 -3.74 3.90
N MET A 65 1.96 -4.63 3.76
CA MET A 65 2.41 -5.14 2.49
C MET A 65 1.50 -6.28 2.07
N LEU A 66 0.81 -6.14 0.97
CA LEU A 66 0.04 -7.20 0.33
C LEU A 66 0.76 -7.63 -0.95
N HIS A 67 0.97 -8.94 -1.13
CA HIS A 67 1.29 -9.51 -2.43
C HIS A 67 -0.02 -9.71 -3.20
N LYS A 68 -0.46 -8.67 -3.90
CA LYS A 68 -1.73 -8.68 -4.63
C LYS A 68 -1.73 -9.79 -5.69
N PRO A 69 -2.74 -10.69 -5.69
CA PRO A 69 -2.93 -11.65 -6.77
C PRO A 69 -3.59 -11.01 -7.99
N ALA A 70 -3.48 -11.64 -9.14
CA ALA A 70 -4.33 -11.35 -10.29
C ALA A 70 -5.81 -11.63 -9.98
N GLY A 71 -6.72 -11.01 -10.74
CA GLY A 71 -8.17 -11.22 -10.61
C GLY A 71 -8.87 -10.39 -9.54
N VAL A 72 -8.15 -9.62 -8.72
CA VAL A 72 -8.67 -8.82 -7.60
C VAL A 72 -8.51 -7.33 -7.86
N LEU A 73 -9.52 -6.52 -7.51
CA LEU A 73 -9.49 -5.07 -7.69
C LEU A 73 -8.70 -4.37 -6.60
N SER A 74 -7.90 -3.37 -6.96
CA SER A 74 -7.26 -2.42 -6.03
C SER A 74 -8.27 -1.35 -5.60
N ALA A 75 -9.29 -1.76 -4.85
CA ALA A 75 -10.36 -0.92 -4.34
C ALA A 75 -10.69 -1.29 -2.88
N THR A 76 -11.35 -0.41 -2.16
CA THR A 76 -11.84 -0.68 -0.80
C THR A 76 -13.09 -1.53 -0.81
N GLU A 77 -13.97 -1.31 -1.77
CA GLU A 77 -15.22 -2.06 -1.95
C GLU A 77 -15.62 -2.07 -3.43
N ASP A 78 -16.34 -3.10 -3.83
CA ASP A 78 -16.97 -3.22 -5.14
C ASP A 78 -18.18 -4.18 -5.03
N ASN A 79 -19.29 -3.87 -5.72
CA ASN A 79 -20.52 -4.65 -5.61
C ASN A 79 -20.52 -5.93 -6.45
N ARG A 80 -19.54 -6.12 -7.33
CA ARG A 80 -19.53 -7.21 -8.33
C ARG A 80 -18.24 -8.03 -8.32
N GLN A 81 -17.16 -7.47 -7.84
CA GLN A 81 -15.84 -8.07 -7.95
C GLN A 81 -15.09 -8.02 -6.63
N LYS A 82 -14.35 -9.08 -6.35
CA LYS A 82 -13.51 -9.19 -5.17
C LYS A 82 -12.46 -8.07 -5.12
N THR A 83 -12.31 -7.45 -3.96
CA THR A 83 -11.35 -6.37 -3.72
C THR A 83 -10.17 -6.82 -2.87
N VAL A 84 -9.10 -6.03 -2.86
CA VAL A 84 -7.90 -6.31 -2.07
C VAL A 84 -8.18 -6.31 -0.56
N LEU A 85 -9.17 -5.55 -0.07
CA LEU A 85 -9.53 -5.58 1.34
C LEU A 85 -10.20 -6.89 1.76
N GLU A 86 -10.89 -7.56 0.84
CA GLU A 86 -11.50 -8.86 1.12
C GLU A 86 -10.48 -10.00 1.31
N LEU A 87 -9.21 -9.77 0.96
CA LEU A 87 -8.11 -10.70 1.26
C LEU A 87 -7.65 -10.60 2.72
N LEU A 88 -8.01 -9.52 3.43
CA LEU A 88 -7.65 -9.30 4.81
C LEU A 88 -8.70 -9.88 5.77
N PRO A 89 -8.31 -10.26 7.00
CA PRO A 89 -9.25 -10.67 8.03
C PRO A 89 -10.15 -9.49 8.47
N PRO A 90 -11.34 -9.78 9.03
CA PRO A 90 -12.34 -8.76 9.39
C PRO A 90 -11.83 -7.64 10.30
N GLU A 91 -10.88 -7.93 11.18
CA GLU A 91 -10.29 -6.98 12.13
C GLU A 91 -9.51 -5.88 11.39
N LEU A 92 -8.77 -6.24 10.35
CA LEU A 92 -8.02 -5.31 9.52
C LEU A 92 -8.92 -4.52 8.57
N ARG A 93 -9.96 -5.15 8.01
CA ARG A 93 -10.95 -4.45 7.16
C ARG A 93 -11.62 -3.28 7.87
N ARG A 94 -11.88 -3.42 9.18
CA ARG A 94 -12.52 -2.36 10.00
C ARG A 94 -11.64 -1.16 10.30
N ARG A 95 -10.35 -1.22 9.99
CA ARG A 95 -9.39 -0.13 10.23
C ARG A 95 -9.47 1.04 9.25
N GLY A 96 -10.29 0.95 8.22
CA GLY A 96 -10.40 2.01 7.22
C GLY A 96 -9.20 2.06 6.27
N LEU A 97 -8.56 0.91 6.06
CA LEU A 97 -7.44 0.78 5.14
C LEU A 97 -7.85 1.07 3.71
N SER A 98 -6.95 1.67 2.95
CA SER A 98 -7.10 1.87 1.51
C SER A 98 -5.80 1.53 0.78
N PRO A 99 -5.86 1.10 -0.48
CA PRO A 99 -4.65 0.84 -1.26
C PRO A 99 -3.93 2.15 -1.62
N VAL A 100 -2.62 2.15 -1.48
CA VAL A 100 -1.75 3.24 -1.92
C VAL A 100 -1.48 3.08 -3.42
N GLY A 101 -2.30 3.75 -4.20
CA GLY A 101 -2.36 3.59 -5.65
C GLY A 101 -3.10 2.31 -6.05
N ARG A 102 -3.09 2.05 -7.35
CA ARG A 102 -3.80 0.91 -7.92
C ARG A 102 -2.86 0.09 -8.78
N LEU A 103 -3.02 -1.22 -8.71
CA LEU A 103 -2.58 -2.18 -9.70
C LEU A 103 -3.80 -2.61 -10.51
N ASP A 104 -3.61 -2.86 -11.79
CA ASP A 104 -4.67 -3.39 -12.64
C ASP A 104 -5.17 -4.73 -12.08
N LYS A 105 -6.36 -5.14 -12.48
CA LYS A 105 -6.97 -6.39 -12.00
C LYS A 105 -6.08 -7.61 -12.24
N ASP A 106 -5.43 -7.69 -13.39
CA ASP A 106 -4.54 -8.76 -13.82
C ASP A 106 -3.08 -8.55 -13.42
N THR A 107 -2.71 -7.40 -12.84
CA THR A 107 -1.36 -7.11 -12.36
C THR A 107 -1.18 -7.60 -10.93
N GLU A 108 -0.07 -8.26 -10.68
CA GLU A 108 0.30 -8.82 -9.38
C GLU A 108 1.34 -7.96 -8.63
N GLY A 109 1.68 -8.39 -7.43
CA GLY A 109 2.84 -7.89 -6.71
C GLY A 109 2.54 -6.95 -5.56
N LEU A 110 3.52 -6.13 -5.21
CA LEU A 110 3.50 -5.28 -4.03
C LEU A 110 2.39 -4.24 -4.10
N LEU A 111 1.46 -4.30 -3.16
CA LEU A 111 0.47 -3.27 -2.89
C LEU A 111 0.53 -2.87 -1.41
N LEU A 112 0.80 -1.60 -1.14
CA LEU A 112 0.72 -1.04 0.21
C LEU A 112 -0.74 -0.70 0.53
N LEU A 113 -1.21 -1.13 1.71
CA LEU A 113 -2.50 -0.75 2.26
C LEU A 113 -2.27 0.02 3.56
N THR A 114 -2.94 1.16 3.75
CA THR A 114 -2.80 1.97 4.96
C THR A 114 -4.02 2.85 5.21
N ASP A 115 -4.20 3.30 6.46
CA ASP A 115 -5.11 4.35 6.89
C ASP A 115 -4.41 5.71 7.08
N ASP A 116 -3.08 5.79 6.80
CA ASP A 116 -2.31 7.04 6.76
C ASP A 116 -2.51 7.76 5.41
N GLY A 117 -3.57 8.56 5.33
CA GLY A 117 -3.92 9.29 4.11
C GLY A 117 -2.85 10.30 3.68
N GLU A 118 -2.11 10.90 4.62
CA GLU A 118 -1.04 11.84 4.29
C GLU A 118 0.12 11.13 3.61
N LEU A 119 0.60 10.03 4.19
CA LEU A 119 1.66 9.23 3.57
C LEU A 119 1.22 8.70 2.20
N ALA A 120 0.00 8.13 2.11
CA ALA A 120 -0.55 7.62 0.85
C ALA A 120 -0.58 8.68 -0.25
N HIS A 121 -1.08 9.89 0.07
CA HIS A 121 -1.13 11.01 -0.88
C HIS A 121 0.27 11.40 -1.37
N ARG A 122 1.26 11.50 -0.48
CA ARG A 122 2.62 11.89 -0.85
C ARG A 122 3.31 10.82 -1.69
N LEU A 123 3.17 9.54 -1.36
CA LEU A 123 3.74 8.43 -2.15
C LEU A 123 3.18 8.34 -3.58
N LEU A 124 1.96 8.82 -3.79
CA LEU A 124 1.32 8.83 -5.10
C LEU A 124 1.55 10.12 -5.89
N SER A 125 1.90 11.21 -5.21
CA SER A 125 2.11 12.50 -5.83
C SER A 125 3.37 12.51 -6.69
N PRO A 126 3.31 12.96 -7.96
CA PRO A 126 4.49 13.08 -8.82
C PRO A 126 5.60 13.96 -8.24
N LYS A 127 5.25 14.90 -7.35
CA LYS A 127 6.21 15.81 -6.69
C LYS A 127 7.31 15.08 -5.90
N TYR A 128 7.02 13.89 -5.38
CA TYR A 128 7.98 13.15 -4.54
C TYR A 128 8.79 12.12 -5.31
N HIS A 129 8.56 11.96 -6.61
CA HIS A 129 9.33 11.09 -7.51
C HIS A 129 9.54 9.67 -6.98
N VAL A 130 8.49 9.09 -6.40
CA VAL A 130 8.56 7.75 -5.81
C VAL A 130 8.57 6.70 -6.91
N ASP A 131 9.72 6.03 -7.05
CA ASP A 131 9.91 4.98 -8.05
C ASP A 131 8.98 3.78 -7.81
N LYS A 132 8.47 3.22 -8.89
CA LYS A 132 7.71 1.98 -8.91
C LYS A 132 8.38 1.04 -9.91
N ARG A 133 8.89 -0.08 -9.44
CA ARG A 133 9.56 -1.08 -10.28
C ARG A 133 8.63 -2.23 -10.59
N TYR A 134 8.57 -2.58 -11.87
CA TYR A 134 7.72 -3.64 -12.39
C TYR A 134 8.56 -4.64 -13.18
N TYR A 135 8.39 -5.93 -12.91
CA TYR A 135 8.80 -7.02 -13.79
C TYR A 135 7.68 -7.26 -14.80
N ALA A 136 8.05 -7.37 -16.07
CA ALA A 136 7.12 -7.67 -17.15
C ALA A 136 7.66 -8.81 -18.03
N GLU A 137 6.77 -9.73 -18.40
CA GLU A 137 6.98 -10.66 -19.51
C GLU A 137 6.20 -10.14 -20.72
N VAL A 138 6.83 -10.18 -21.88
CA VAL A 138 6.29 -9.58 -23.10
C VAL A 138 6.33 -10.53 -24.29
N ASP A 139 5.41 -10.31 -25.24
CA ASP A 139 5.42 -10.92 -26.55
C ASP A 139 6.14 -9.97 -27.51
N GLY A 140 7.39 -10.25 -27.81
CA GLY A 140 8.23 -9.41 -28.67
C GLY A 140 9.67 -9.36 -28.21
N LEU A 141 10.48 -8.65 -28.96
CA LEU A 141 11.89 -8.45 -28.65
C LEU A 141 12.12 -6.98 -28.31
N LEU A 142 12.69 -6.75 -27.13
CA LEU A 142 13.15 -5.45 -26.68
C LEU A 142 14.66 -5.36 -26.83
N GLY A 143 15.16 -4.19 -27.21
CA GLY A 143 16.58 -3.94 -27.40
C GLY A 143 17.05 -2.63 -26.78
N PRO A 144 18.34 -2.28 -26.92
CA PRO A 144 18.88 -1.04 -26.37
C PRO A 144 18.14 0.23 -26.82
N ALA A 145 17.65 0.25 -28.09
CA ALA A 145 16.88 1.37 -28.62
C ALA A 145 15.55 1.59 -27.88
N ASP A 146 14.97 0.53 -27.28
CA ASP A 146 13.77 0.65 -26.48
C ASP A 146 14.09 1.25 -25.11
N ALA A 147 15.23 0.85 -24.51
CA ALA A 147 15.72 1.47 -23.27
C ALA A 147 15.99 2.97 -23.46
N ASP A 148 16.58 3.37 -24.58
CA ASP A 148 16.79 4.78 -24.94
C ASP A 148 15.48 5.53 -25.12
N ALA A 149 14.46 4.90 -25.73
CA ALA A 149 13.14 5.49 -25.90
C ALA A 149 12.42 5.70 -24.55
N PHE A 150 12.50 4.72 -23.65
CA PHE A 150 11.98 4.86 -22.29
C PHE A 150 12.66 5.98 -21.51
N ALA A 151 14.00 6.07 -21.59
CA ALA A 151 14.78 7.10 -20.89
C ALA A 151 14.47 8.52 -21.35
N LYS A 152 14.01 8.71 -22.60
CA LYS A 152 13.58 10.01 -23.13
C LYS A 152 12.13 10.33 -22.79
N GLY A 153 11.35 9.37 -22.37
CA GLY A 153 9.90 9.45 -22.34
C GLY A 153 9.31 9.29 -23.74
N MET A 154 7.99 9.14 -23.83
CA MET A 154 7.32 8.93 -25.12
C MET A 154 5.90 9.48 -25.10
N THR A 155 5.42 9.85 -26.29
CA THR A 155 4.00 10.15 -26.53
C THR A 155 3.38 8.95 -27.24
N LEU A 156 2.35 8.36 -26.65
CA LEU A 156 1.64 7.22 -27.21
C LEU A 156 0.65 7.66 -28.30
N ASP A 157 0.14 6.71 -29.10
CA ASP A 157 -0.73 6.98 -30.25
C ASP A 157 -2.01 7.75 -29.92
N ASP A 158 -2.51 7.64 -28.68
CA ASP A 158 -3.67 8.37 -28.19
C ASP A 158 -3.34 9.73 -27.56
N GLY A 159 -2.09 10.19 -27.72
CA GLY A 159 -1.61 11.47 -27.21
C GLY A 159 -1.18 11.44 -25.74
N LEU A 160 -1.18 10.28 -25.05
CA LEU A 160 -0.68 10.18 -23.68
C LEU A 160 0.83 10.42 -23.64
N VAL A 161 1.24 11.51 -23.00
CA VAL A 161 2.67 11.80 -22.77
C VAL A 161 3.14 11.03 -21.55
N CYS A 162 4.12 10.11 -21.71
CA CYS A 162 4.78 9.39 -20.62
C CYS A 162 6.12 10.05 -20.29
N LEU A 163 6.36 10.29 -19.00
CA LEU A 163 7.63 10.84 -18.51
C LEU A 163 8.78 9.84 -18.75
N PRO A 164 10.05 10.31 -18.70
CA PRO A 164 11.22 9.45 -18.68
C PRO A 164 11.09 8.29 -17.70
N ALA A 165 11.47 7.10 -18.14
CA ALA A 165 11.33 5.85 -17.39
C ALA A 165 12.57 4.95 -17.61
N GLY A 166 12.86 4.08 -16.65
CA GLY A 166 13.90 3.05 -16.82
C GLY A 166 13.35 1.81 -17.50
N LEU A 167 14.15 1.22 -18.40
CA LEU A 167 13.91 -0.11 -18.95
C LEU A 167 15.19 -0.94 -18.86
N GLU A 168 15.16 -2.02 -18.08
CA GLU A 168 16.25 -2.97 -17.92
C GLU A 168 15.86 -4.29 -18.62
N LEU A 169 16.67 -4.77 -19.56
CA LEU A 169 16.42 -6.02 -20.26
C LEU A 169 16.85 -7.22 -19.41
N CYS A 170 15.96 -8.20 -19.19
CA CYS A 170 16.19 -9.38 -18.36
C CYS A 170 16.27 -10.67 -19.20
N GLY A 171 16.85 -10.61 -20.39
CA GLY A 171 16.88 -11.71 -21.35
C GLY A 171 15.76 -11.64 -22.37
N SER A 172 15.52 -12.72 -23.11
CA SER A 172 14.49 -12.76 -24.15
C SER A 172 13.08 -12.77 -23.53
N GLY A 173 12.28 -11.76 -23.85
CA GLY A 173 10.87 -11.71 -23.46
C GLY A 173 10.60 -11.28 -22.02
N ALA A 174 11.60 -10.71 -21.30
CA ALA A 174 11.40 -10.16 -19.97
C ALA A 174 12.15 -8.84 -19.77
N CYS A 175 11.60 -7.95 -18.94
CA CYS A 175 12.21 -6.66 -18.60
C CYS A 175 11.76 -6.15 -17.22
N ILE A 176 12.54 -5.20 -16.71
CA ILE A 176 12.12 -4.39 -15.54
C ILE A 176 11.88 -2.96 -16.02
N VAL A 177 10.70 -2.43 -15.68
CA VAL A 177 10.33 -1.04 -15.93
C VAL A 177 10.28 -0.27 -14.63
N THR A 178 10.94 0.90 -14.57
CA THR A 178 10.92 1.81 -13.42
C THR A 178 10.24 3.12 -13.80
N LEU A 179 9.15 3.48 -13.09
CA LEU A 179 8.34 4.67 -13.32
C LEU A 179 8.24 5.52 -12.05
N GLN A 180 8.14 6.85 -12.20
CA GLN A 180 7.83 7.79 -11.10
C GLN A 180 6.37 8.26 -11.10
N GLU A 181 5.63 7.95 -12.13
CA GLU A 181 4.20 8.26 -12.28
C GLU A 181 3.35 6.97 -12.30
N GLY A 182 2.06 7.07 -12.57
CA GLY A 182 1.17 5.90 -12.60
C GLY A 182 -0.10 6.20 -13.39
N LYS A 183 0.03 6.41 -14.70
CA LYS A 183 -1.10 6.62 -15.60
C LYS A 183 -1.81 5.31 -15.90
N PHE A 184 -3.02 5.39 -16.41
CA PHE A 184 -3.84 4.23 -16.71
C PHE A 184 -3.12 3.24 -17.65
N HIS A 185 -2.90 2.02 -17.16
CA HIS A 185 -2.21 0.91 -17.84
C HIS A 185 -0.83 1.29 -18.42
N GLN A 186 -0.11 2.25 -17.80
CA GLN A 186 1.04 2.90 -18.39
C GLN A 186 2.14 1.94 -18.83
N VAL A 187 2.59 1.01 -17.96
CA VAL A 187 3.64 0.03 -18.31
C VAL A 187 3.23 -0.81 -19.51
N LYS A 188 2.00 -1.34 -19.51
CA LYS A 188 1.47 -2.15 -20.61
C LYS A 188 1.43 -1.39 -21.92
N ARG A 189 0.98 -0.14 -21.87
CA ARG A 189 0.85 0.70 -23.05
C ARG A 189 2.20 1.13 -23.61
N MET A 190 3.15 1.50 -22.77
CA MET A 190 4.50 1.86 -23.20
C MET A 190 5.21 0.66 -23.88
N LEU A 191 5.13 -0.53 -23.29
CA LEU A 191 5.71 -1.75 -23.86
C LEU A 191 5.00 -2.16 -25.15
N ALA A 192 3.68 -2.12 -25.21
CA ALA A 192 2.92 -2.40 -26.43
C ALA A 192 3.25 -1.41 -27.55
N PHE A 193 3.41 -0.11 -27.26
CA PHE A 193 3.84 0.92 -28.20
C PHE A 193 5.23 0.63 -28.80
N ARG A 194 6.08 -0.10 -28.05
CA ARG A 194 7.39 -0.59 -28.53
C ARG A 194 7.31 -1.96 -29.22
N GLY A 195 6.11 -2.46 -29.53
CA GLY A 195 5.92 -3.75 -30.19
C GLY A 195 6.10 -4.97 -29.29
N ALA A 196 6.07 -4.78 -27.96
CA ALA A 196 6.27 -5.82 -26.96
C ALA A 196 5.08 -5.86 -25.95
N PRO A 197 3.87 -6.30 -26.37
CA PRO A 197 2.71 -6.36 -25.49
C PRO A 197 2.96 -7.26 -24.29
N VAL A 198 2.45 -6.83 -23.12
CA VAL A 198 2.68 -7.51 -21.83
C VAL A 198 1.78 -8.73 -21.69
N ARG A 199 2.37 -9.88 -21.36
CA ARG A 199 1.68 -11.12 -20.95
C ARG A 199 1.51 -11.23 -19.44
N TYR A 200 2.55 -10.83 -18.68
CA TYR A 200 2.56 -10.86 -17.22
C TYR A 200 3.18 -9.59 -16.68
N LEU A 201 2.59 -9.05 -15.60
CA LEU A 201 3.08 -7.84 -14.95
C LEU A 201 3.02 -7.98 -13.44
N LYS A 202 4.15 -7.71 -12.78
CA LYS A 202 4.28 -7.78 -11.33
C LYS A 202 5.02 -6.55 -10.79
N ARG A 203 4.44 -5.84 -9.83
CA ARG A 203 5.14 -4.76 -9.15
C ARG A 203 6.07 -5.32 -8.08
N LEU A 204 7.36 -5.06 -8.23
CA LEU A 204 8.41 -5.54 -7.33
C LEU A 204 8.69 -4.57 -6.18
N ALA A 205 8.58 -3.26 -6.43
CA ALA A 205 8.94 -2.26 -5.44
C ALA A 205 8.13 -0.96 -5.60
N MET A 206 8.05 -0.20 -4.51
CA MET A 206 7.49 1.15 -4.46
C MET A 206 8.35 2.00 -3.50
N GLY A 207 9.13 2.94 -4.04
CA GLY A 207 10.15 3.66 -3.30
C GLY A 207 11.14 2.70 -2.63
N PRO A 208 11.39 2.83 -1.32
CA PRO A 208 12.31 1.95 -0.59
C PRO A 208 11.70 0.57 -0.27
N LEU A 209 10.40 0.40 -0.48
CA LEU A 209 9.69 -0.83 -0.14
C LEU A 209 9.82 -1.85 -1.28
N THR A 210 10.41 -3.00 -1.01
CA THR A 210 10.52 -4.13 -1.94
C THR A 210 9.58 -5.25 -1.51
N LEU A 211 8.93 -5.91 -2.47
CA LEU A 211 8.09 -7.07 -2.21
C LEU A 211 8.91 -8.15 -1.50
N ASP A 212 8.43 -8.60 -0.37
CA ASP A 212 9.05 -9.67 0.41
C ASP A 212 9.00 -10.98 -0.41
N PRO A 213 10.14 -11.58 -0.76
CA PRO A 213 10.19 -12.79 -1.57
C PRO A 213 9.58 -14.01 -0.87
N SER A 214 9.47 -13.99 0.46
CA SER A 214 8.84 -15.06 1.24
C SER A 214 7.31 -14.92 1.32
N LEU A 215 6.76 -13.78 0.89
CA LEU A 215 5.33 -13.52 0.96
C LEU A 215 4.63 -14.15 -0.25
N GLU A 216 3.86 -15.20 -0.01
CA GLU A 216 3.08 -15.86 -1.05
C GLU A 216 2.06 -14.95 -1.72
N THR A 217 1.69 -15.24 -2.95
CA THR A 217 0.65 -14.50 -3.69
C THR A 217 -0.68 -14.57 -2.94
N GLY A 218 -1.29 -13.42 -2.67
CA GLY A 218 -2.50 -13.29 -1.86
C GLY A 218 -2.25 -13.13 -0.36
N ALA A 219 -1.03 -13.38 0.12
CA ALA A 219 -0.65 -13.17 1.51
C ALA A 219 -0.28 -11.70 1.79
N PHE A 220 -0.29 -11.35 3.07
CA PHE A 220 0.05 -10.01 3.54
C PHE A 220 0.84 -10.09 4.87
N ARG A 221 1.56 -9.03 5.18
CA ARG A 221 2.18 -8.79 6.49
C ARG A 221 2.18 -7.31 6.85
N ASP A 222 2.30 -7.03 8.13
CA ASP A 222 2.58 -5.66 8.58
C ASP A 222 3.98 -5.22 8.10
N LEU A 223 4.13 -3.92 7.87
CA LEU A 223 5.46 -3.33 7.67
C LEU A 223 6.21 -3.27 8.98
N THR A 224 7.52 -3.47 8.91
CA THR A 224 8.43 -3.20 10.03
C THR A 224 8.54 -1.70 10.28
N ALA A 225 8.93 -1.30 11.49
CA ALA A 225 9.18 0.10 11.83
C ALA A 225 10.24 0.75 10.91
N ALA A 226 11.24 -0.01 10.48
CA ALA A 226 12.27 0.45 9.54
C ALA A 226 11.69 0.75 8.14
N GLU A 227 10.80 -0.13 7.62
CA GLU A 227 10.12 0.07 6.34
C GLU A 227 9.20 1.30 6.39
N VAL A 228 8.43 1.48 7.47
CA VAL A 228 7.59 2.66 7.67
C VAL A 228 8.42 3.93 7.72
N SER A 229 9.52 3.93 8.49
CA SER A 229 10.43 5.07 8.57
C SER A 229 11.03 5.44 7.22
N ALA A 230 11.45 4.44 6.43
CA ALA A 230 11.99 4.65 5.09
C ALA A 230 10.94 5.24 4.13
N LEU A 231 9.69 4.74 4.16
CA LEU A 231 8.59 5.31 3.37
C LEU A 231 8.30 6.77 3.75
N ARG A 232 8.22 7.07 5.06
CA ARG A 232 7.98 8.44 5.55
C ARG A 232 9.07 9.39 5.10
N LYS A 233 10.34 8.99 5.24
CA LYS A 233 11.49 9.77 4.75
C LYS A 233 11.40 10.05 3.24
N THR A 234 11.06 9.04 2.44
CA THR A 234 10.87 9.20 0.98
C THR A 234 9.72 10.14 0.66
N ALA A 235 8.66 10.15 1.47
CA ALA A 235 7.52 11.04 1.35
C ALA A 235 7.77 12.45 1.94
N GLY A 236 8.94 12.73 2.51
CA GLY A 236 9.25 14.00 3.16
C GLY A 236 8.48 14.25 4.47
N LEU A 237 8.25 13.18 5.26
CA LEU A 237 7.57 13.19 6.56
C LEU A 237 8.53 12.85 7.70
#